data_f3e2a80353951cd5237b7dcee431aab9
#
_entry.id   f3e2a80353951cd5237b7dcee431aab9
#
_cell.length_a   1.000
_cell.length_b   1.000
_cell.length_c   1.000
_cell.angle_alpha   90.00
_cell.angle_beta   90.00
_cell.angle_gamma   90.00
#
_symmetry.space_group_name_H-M   'P 1'
#
loop_
_entity.id
_entity.type
_entity.pdbx_description
1 polymer ?
#
loop_
_entity_poly.entity_id
_entity_poly.type
_entity_poly.pdbx_seq_one_letter_code
_entity_poly.pdbx_strand_id
1 'polypeptide(L)'
;MLTNKSKKLKKKLLLCKKKLKKGLVFRSTGSWYIVESEGVFYDCRIRGKLRLKGIKSTNPIAVGDRVIFEVDTQVTKPKGTIIEIEQRQNYIVRKSVNLSKQTHIIASNIDQVFLIITLHNPPTSTSFIDRFLVTS
;
A
#
# COMPACT_ATOMS: atom_id res chain seq x y z
N MET A 1 -28.67 10.09 32.57
CA MET A 1 -28.60 10.22 31.08
C MET A 1 -27.39 11.07 30.72
N LEU A 2 -26.36 10.47 30.15
CA LEU A 2 -25.18 11.19 29.71
C LEU A 2 -25.52 11.92 28.39
N THR A 3 -25.37 13.24 28.40
CA THR A 3 -25.70 14.10 27.25
C THR A 3 -24.86 13.75 26.00
N ASN A 4 -25.42 13.97 24.81
CA ASN A 4 -24.74 13.73 23.49
C ASN A 4 -23.37 14.41 23.38
N LYS A 5 -23.14 15.50 24.10
CA LYS A 5 -21.88 16.22 24.21
C LYS A 5 -20.79 15.41 24.93
N SER A 6 -21.15 14.67 25.97
CA SER A 6 -20.26 13.79 26.75
C SER A 6 -19.83 12.57 25.94
N LYS A 7 -20.74 11.99 25.13
CA LYS A 7 -20.43 10.88 24.22
C LYS A 7 -19.49 11.31 23.09
N LYS A 8 -19.66 12.53 22.57
CA LYS A 8 -18.81 13.10 21.54
C LYS A 8 -17.40 13.45 22.05
N LEU A 9 -17.31 13.93 23.31
CA LEU A 9 -16.02 14.17 23.99
C LEU A 9 -15.30 12.86 24.31
N LYS A 10 -16.00 11.84 24.84
CA LYS A 10 -15.39 10.51 25.06
C LYS A 10 -14.91 9.88 23.77
N LYS A 11 -15.65 10.01 22.66
CA LYS A 11 -15.23 9.55 21.34
C LYS A 11 -14.01 10.30 20.82
N LYS A 12 -13.91 11.61 21.12
CA LYS A 12 -12.74 12.46 20.76
C LYS A 12 -11.53 12.13 21.64
N LEU A 13 -11.70 11.82 22.91
CA LEU A 13 -10.63 11.38 23.82
C LEU A 13 -10.14 9.94 23.50
N LEU A 14 -11.04 9.04 23.09
CA LEU A 14 -10.66 7.70 22.60
C LEU A 14 -9.90 7.78 21.26
N LEU A 15 -10.21 8.75 20.39
CA LEU A 15 -9.44 9.01 19.17
C LEU A 15 -8.02 9.54 19.48
N CYS A 16 -7.81 10.17 20.62
CA CYS A 16 -6.50 10.73 21.01
C CYS A 16 -5.49 9.67 21.52
N LYS A 17 -5.92 8.40 21.70
CA LYS A 17 -5.05 7.29 22.12
C LYS A 17 -4.58 6.38 20.98
N LYS A 18 -4.93 6.68 19.73
CA LYS A 18 -4.45 5.89 18.60
C LYS A 18 -3.02 6.29 18.27
N LYS A 19 -2.08 5.40 18.53
CA LYS A 19 -0.66 5.62 18.23
C LYS A 19 -0.47 5.56 16.71
N LEU A 20 -0.12 6.70 16.11
CA LEU A 20 0.27 6.77 14.70
C LEU A 20 1.70 6.29 14.54
N LYS A 21 1.94 5.48 13.52
CA LYS A 21 3.27 5.03 13.13
C LYS A 21 3.47 5.22 11.64
N LYS A 22 4.74 5.35 11.24
CA LYS A 22 5.17 5.24 9.86
C LYS A 22 5.69 3.83 9.62
N GLY A 23 5.45 3.28 8.43
CA GLY A 23 5.94 1.97 8.08
C GLY A 23 6.07 1.77 6.58
N LEU A 24 6.73 0.69 6.20
CA LEU A 24 6.95 0.27 4.83
C LEU A 24 6.06 -0.94 4.50
N VAL A 25 5.42 -0.91 3.34
CA VAL A 25 4.55 -2.01 2.88
C VAL A 25 5.41 -3.12 2.29
N PHE A 26 5.41 -4.28 2.92
CA PHE A 26 6.13 -5.48 2.45
C PHE A 26 5.26 -6.41 1.62
N ARG A 27 3.95 -6.42 1.87
CA ARG A 27 2.99 -7.28 1.16
C ARG A 27 1.69 -6.56 0.92
N SER A 28 1.13 -6.76 -0.28
CA SER A 28 -0.16 -6.23 -0.71
C SER A 28 -0.99 -7.35 -1.32
N THR A 29 -2.13 -7.68 -0.72
CA THR A 29 -3.06 -8.73 -1.19
C THR A 29 -4.46 -8.17 -1.45
N GLY A 30 -4.53 -6.93 -1.96
CA GLY A 30 -5.78 -6.26 -2.31
C GLY A 30 -6.53 -5.66 -1.13
N SER A 31 -6.87 -6.42 -0.10
CA SER A 31 -7.59 -5.93 1.08
C SER A 31 -6.75 -5.89 2.36
N TRP A 32 -5.65 -6.62 2.38
CA TRP A 32 -4.74 -6.73 3.49
C TRP A 32 -3.32 -6.35 3.09
N TYR A 33 -2.63 -5.67 3.98
CA TYR A 33 -1.27 -5.18 3.80
C TYR A 33 -0.43 -5.57 5.00
N ILE A 34 0.76 -6.09 4.76
CA ILE A 34 1.75 -6.28 5.82
C ILE A 34 2.65 -5.04 5.79
N VAL A 35 2.63 -4.30 6.88
CA VAL A 35 3.42 -3.08 7.07
C VAL A 35 4.46 -3.33 8.15
N GLU A 36 5.72 -3.12 7.81
CA GLU A 36 6.82 -3.16 8.77
C GLU A 36 7.02 -1.77 9.39
N SER A 37 7.20 -1.71 10.70
CA SER A 37 7.53 -0.50 11.43
C SER A 37 8.35 -0.86 12.67
N GLU A 38 9.57 -0.32 12.77
CA GLU A 38 10.47 -0.52 13.90
C GLU A 38 10.74 -2.01 14.19
N GLY A 39 10.92 -2.85 13.15
CA GLY A 39 11.17 -4.29 13.26
C GLY A 39 9.93 -5.13 13.56
N VAL A 40 8.74 -4.53 13.61
CA VAL A 40 7.48 -5.23 13.87
C VAL A 40 6.59 -5.22 12.63
N PHE A 41 6.03 -6.37 12.29
CA PHE A 41 5.08 -6.52 11.19
C PHE A 41 3.64 -6.39 11.67
N TYR A 42 2.89 -5.51 11.02
CA TYR A 42 1.49 -5.21 11.32
C TYR A 42 0.58 -5.67 10.19
N ASP A 43 -0.49 -6.41 10.52
CA ASP A 43 -1.57 -6.70 9.58
C ASP A 43 -2.47 -5.46 9.47
N CYS A 44 -2.39 -4.77 8.34
CA CYS A 44 -3.08 -3.51 8.12
C CYS A 44 -4.22 -3.61 7.11
N ARG A 45 -5.24 -2.76 7.30
CA ARG A 45 -6.30 -2.49 6.32
C ARG A 45 -6.32 -1.01 5.96
N ILE A 46 -6.91 -0.68 4.82
CA ILE A 46 -7.14 0.72 4.42
C ILE A 46 -8.38 1.26 5.11
N ARG A 47 -8.32 2.49 5.60
CA ARG A 47 -9.46 3.24 6.11
C ARG A 47 -10.21 3.90 4.96
N GLY A 48 -11.40 3.39 4.63
CA GLY A 48 -12.23 3.95 3.56
C GLY A 48 -11.57 3.90 2.17
N LYS A 49 -12.03 4.75 1.26
CA LYS A 49 -11.41 4.90 -0.06
C LYS A 49 -10.26 5.91 0.02
N LEU A 50 -9.04 5.43 0.22
CA LEU A 50 -7.84 6.22 0.05
C LEU A 50 -7.73 6.62 -1.45
N ARG A 51 -8.12 7.86 -1.76
CA ARG A 51 -7.98 8.41 -3.11
C ARG A 51 -6.54 8.91 -3.26
N LEU A 52 -5.72 8.14 -3.95
CA LEU A 52 -4.46 8.66 -4.47
C LEU A 52 -4.79 9.68 -5.56
N LYS A 53 -4.38 10.94 -5.35
CA LYS A 53 -4.51 11.98 -6.35
C LYS A 53 -3.76 11.54 -7.62
N GLY A 54 -4.51 11.28 -8.71
CA GLY A 54 -3.95 11.07 -10.04
C GLY A 54 -3.77 9.63 -10.52
N ILE A 55 -3.83 8.60 -9.65
CA ILE A 55 -3.66 7.21 -10.06
C ILE A 55 -4.97 6.45 -9.94
N LYS A 56 -5.58 6.12 -11.09
CA LYS A 56 -6.73 5.20 -11.18
C LYS A 56 -6.21 3.76 -11.11
N SER A 57 -5.87 3.28 -9.93
CA SER A 57 -5.44 1.90 -9.70
C SER A 57 -6.49 1.11 -8.94
N THR A 58 -6.66 -0.16 -9.29
CA THR A 58 -7.54 -1.10 -8.59
C THR A 58 -7.04 -1.37 -7.17
N ASN A 59 -5.72 -1.37 -6.96
CA ASN A 59 -5.08 -1.48 -5.66
C ASN A 59 -4.30 -0.19 -5.37
N PRO A 60 -4.75 0.64 -4.42
CA PRO A 60 -4.14 1.93 -4.16
C PRO A 60 -2.77 1.84 -3.47
N ILE A 61 -2.48 0.72 -2.80
CA ILE A 61 -1.23 0.52 -2.05
C ILE A 61 -0.43 -0.60 -2.69
N ALA A 62 0.83 -0.32 -3.00
CA ALA A 62 1.79 -1.26 -3.56
C ALA A 62 2.86 -1.64 -2.52
N VAL A 63 3.59 -2.70 -2.82
CA VAL A 63 4.82 -3.04 -2.08
C VAL A 63 5.83 -1.92 -2.26
N GLY A 64 6.54 -1.56 -1.20
CA GLY A 64 7.48 -0.42 -1.18
C GLY A 64 6.85 0.93 -0.84
N ASP A 65 5.52 1.02 -0.71
CA ASP A 65 4.88 2.26 -0.24
C ASP A 65 5.24 2.56 1.21
N ARG A 66 5.57 3.82 1.47
CA ARG A 66 5.68 4.37 2.82
C ARG A 66 4.31 4.86 3.26
N VAL A 67 3.83 4.37 4.39
CA VAL A 67 2.47 4.64 4.86
C VAL A 67 2.45 5.14 6.30
N ILE A 68 1.43 5.94 6.61
CA ILE A 68 1.08 6.31 7.97
C ILE A 68 -0.13 5.47 8.37
N PHE A 69 -0.04 4.79 9.49
CA PHE A 69 -1.10 3.92 9.98
C PHE A 69 -1.35 4.10 11.48
N GLU A 70 -2.60 3.86 11.87
CA GLU A 70 -3.02 3.81 13.28
C GLU A 70 -2.85 2.39 13.78
N VAL A 71 -2.14 2.21 14.91
CA VAL A 71 -1.99 0.91 15.57
C VAL A 71 -3.25 0.60 16.39
N ASP A 72 -3.76 -0.62 16.25
CA ASP A 72 -4.83 -1.13 17.10
C ASP A 72 -4.24 -1.72 18.38
N THR A 73 -4.40 -1.01 19.49
CA THR A 73 -3.86 -1.41 20.80
C THR A 73 -4.75 -2.39 21.57
N GLN A 74 -5.92 -2.73 21.02
CA GLN A 74 -6.90 -3.59 21.70
C GLN A 74 -6.78 -5.08 21.31
N VAL A 75 -5.84 -5.42 20.43
CA VAL A 75 -5.70 -6.78 19.88
C VAL A 75 -4.35 -7.37 20.25
N THR A 76 -4.33 -8.65 20.59
CA THR A 76 -3.10 -9.41 20.93
C THR A 76 -2.10 -9.51 19.78
N LYS A 77 -2.57 -9.45 18.52
CA LYS A 77 -1.71 -9.45 17.32
C LYS A 77 -1.52 -8.02 16.81
N PRO A 78 -0.32 -7.65 16.32
CA PRO A 78 -0.08 -6.34 15.76
C PRO A 78 -0.98 -6.07 14.56
N LYS A 79 -1.95 -5.18 14.71
CA LYS A 79 -2.87 -4.76 13.65
C LYS A 79 -2.88 -3.25 13.51
N GLY A 80 -3.20 -2.78 12.29
CA GLY A 80 -3.27 -1.35 12.02
C GLY A 80 -4.27 -0.98 10.93
N THR A 81 -4.53 0.32 10.84
CA THR A 81 -5.36 0.91 9.80
C THR A 81 -4.57 1.99 9.08
N ILE A 82 -4.31 1.78 7.79
CA ILE A 82 -3.59 2.75 6.95
C ILE A 82 -4.51 3.94 6.69
N ILE A 83 -4.00 5.13 6.98
CA ILE A 83 -4.72 6.39 6.85
C ILE A 83 -4.15 7.28 5.75
N GLU A 84 -2.86 7.12 5.43
CA GLU A 84 -2.17 7.94 4.44
C GLU A 84 -1.06 7.16 3.76
N ILE A 85 -0.78 7.50 2.49
CA ILE A 85 0.35 7.00 1.72
C ILE A 85 1.24 8.21 1.43
N GLU A 86 2.52 8.11 1.78
CA GLU A 86 3.51 9.14 1.47
C GLU A 86 3.75 9.22 -0.05
N GLN A 87 4.26 10.34 -0.52
CA GLN A 87 4.56 10.54 -1.93
C GLN A 87 5.61 9.52 -2.38
N ARG A 88 5.33 8.82 -3.49
CA ARG A 88 6.25 7.89 -4.12
C ARG A 88 7.35 8.64 -4.86
N GLN A 89 8.58 8.17 -4.77
CA GLN A 89 9.71 8.67 -5.56
C GLN A 89 9.65 8.11 -6.99
N ASN A 90 9.37 6.83 -7.10
CA ASN A 90 9.20 6.10 -8.35
C ASN A 90 8.25 4.91 -8.17
N TYR A 91 7.85 4.28 -9.26
CA TYR A 91 7.03 3.08 -9.23
C TYR A 91 7.05 2.35 -10.57
N ILE A 92 6.85 1.03 -10.55
CA ILE A 92 6.66 0.22 -11.75
C ILE A 92 5.20 -0.11 -11.92
N VAL A 93 4.67 0.10 -13.13
CA VAL A 93 3.29 -0.18 -13.49
C VAL A 93 3.17 -1.32 -14.49
N ARG A 94 2.12 -2.09 -14.32
CA ARG A 94 1.66 -3.06 -15.32
C ARG A 94 0.32 -2.58 -15.87
N LYS A 95 0.22 -2.46 -17.19
CA LYS A 95 -1.04 -2.16 -17.86
C LYS A 95 -1.95 -3.39 -17.78
N SER A 96 -3.19 -3.22 -17.35
CA SER A 96 -4.16 -4.31 -17.35
C SER A 96 -4.57 -4.65 -18.79
N VAL A 97 -4.56 -5.94 -19.14
CA VAL A 97 -4.94 -6.42 -20.48
C VAL A 97 -6.44 -6.25 -20.71
N ASN A 98 -7.25 -6.41 -19.67
CA ASN A 98 -8.72 -6.44 -19.76
C ASN A 98 -9.40 -5.09 -19.46
N LEU A 99 -8.68 -4.15 -18.86
CA LEU A 99 -9.22 -2.84 -18.46
C LEU A 99 -8.30 -1.75 -19.00
N SER A 100 -8.52 -1.34 -20.23
CA SER A 100 -7.67 -0.41 -21.01
C SER A 100 -7.36 0.93 -20.33
N LYS A 101 -8.03 1.25 -19.22
CA LYS A 101 -7.87 2.51 -18.47
C LYS A 101 -7.30 2.34 -17.06
N GLN A 102 -6.99 1.09 -16.62
CA GLN A 102 -6.48 0.86 -15.27
C GLN A 102 -5.03 0.39 -15.32
N THR A 103 -4.17 1.10 -14.62
CA THR A 103 -2.79 0.72 -14.37
C THR A 103 -2.70 0.04 -13.00
N HIS A 104 -1.95 -1.05 -12.92
CA HIS A 104 -1.66 -1.73 -11.66
C HIS A 104 -0.21 -1.45 -11.27
N ILE A 105 -0.02 -0.79 -10.13
CA ILE A 105 1.32 -0.56 -9.59
C ILE A 105 1.79 -1.87 -8.97
N ILE A 106 2.93 -2.35 -9.44
CA ILE A 106 3.54 -3.60 -8.96
C ILE A 106 4.34 -3.33 -7.69
N ALA A 107 5.21 -2.31 -7.74
CA ALA A 107 6.04 -1.89 -6.63
C ALA A 107 6.36 -0.40 -6.73
N SER A 108 6.74 0.23 -5.62
CA SER A 108 7.07 1.65 -5.51
C SER A 108 8.34 1.87 -4.69
N ASN A 109 8.94 3.06 -4.80
CA ASN A 109 10.16 3.47 -4.10
C ASN A 109 11.29 2.44 -4.27
N ILE A 110 11.60 2.11 -5.53
CA ILE A 110 12.51 1.04 -5.92
C ILE A 110 13.88 1.67 -6.20
N ASP A 111 14.93 1.10 -5.63
CA ASP A 111 16.31 1.53 -5.88
C ASP A 111 16.92 0.78 -7.06
N GLN A 112 16.59 -0.52 -7.22
CA GLN A 112 17.13 -1.37 -8.28
C GLN A 112 16.10 -2.39 -8.76
N VAL A 113 16.13 -2.71 -10.04
CA VAL A 113 15.25 -3.71 -10.66
C VAL A 113 16.10 -4.72 -11.42
N PHE A 114 15.84 -6.00 -11.19
CA PHE A 114 16.46 -7.09 -11.92
C PHE A 114 15.44 -7.77 -12.82
N LEU A 115 15.65 -7.68 -14.14
CA LEU A 115 14.85 -8.39 -15.12
C LEU A 115 15.48 -9.75 -15.40
N ILE A 116 14.81 -10.82 -14.96
CA ILE A 116 15.23 -12.19 -15.26
C ILE A 116 14.56 -12.62 -16.56
N ILE A 117 15.36 -13.05 -17.54
CA ILE A 117 14.88 -13.52 -18.84
C ILE A 117 15.29 -14.97 -19.08
N THR A 118 14.52 -15.67 -19.90
CA THR A 118 14.86 -17.01 -20.41
C THR A 118 15.21 -16.92 -21.87
N LEU A 119 16.31 -17.59 -22.26
CA LEU A 119 16.78 -17.64 -23.65
C LEU A 119 16.06 -18.74 -24.45
N HIS A 120 15.68 -19.85 -23.77
CA HIS A 120 15.06 -21.01 -24.41
C HIS A 120 13.93 -21.57 -23.53
N ASN A 121 12.92 -22.15 -24.16
CA ASN A 121 11.85 -23.03 -23.62
C ASN A 121 11.06 -22.51 -22.40
N PRO A 122 10.22 -21.51 -22.54
CA PRO A 122 10.01 -20.62 -23.69
C PRO A 122 10.94 -19.42 -23.64
N PRO A 123 11.34 -18.82 -24.79
CA PRO A 123 12.16 -17.63 -24.80
C PRO A 123 11.35 -16.41 -24.35
N THR A 124 12.00 -15.52 -23.62
CA THR A 124 11.39 -14.22 -23.29
C THR A 124 11.38 -13.35 -24.55
N SER A 125 10.21 -12.85 -24.95
CA SER A 125 10.10 -12.03 -26.16
C SER A 125 10.82 -10.68 -26.00
N THR A 126 11.49 -10.22 -27.04
CA THR A 126 12.16 -8.90 -27.09
C THR A 126 11.17 -7.77 -26.82
N SER A 127 9.95 -7.86 -27.37
CA SER A 127 8.89 -6.87 -27.14
C SER A 127 8.44 -6.78 -25.68
N PHE A 128 8.63 -7.83 -24.88
CA PHE A 128 8.42 -7.75 -23.43
C PHE A 128 9.56 -6.98 -22.76
N ILE A 129 10.80 -7.27 -23.15
CA ILE A 129 11.99 -6.59 -22.64
C ILE A 129 11.92 -5.09 -22.94
N ASP A 130 11.61 -4.72 -24.19
CA ASP A 130 11.49 -3.32 -24.61
C ASP A 130 10.42 -2.58 -23.79
N ARG A 131 9.25 -3.18 -23.63
CA ARG A 131 8.16 -2.61 -22.81
C ARG A 131 8.57 -2.44 -21.35
N PHE A 132 9.31 -3.38 -20.82
CA PHE A 132 9.79 -3.28 -19.44
C PHE A 132 10.77 -2.12 -19.29
N LEU A 133 11.78 -2.01 -20.18
CA LEU A 133 12.79 -0.95 -20.16
C LEU A 133 12.20 0.46 -20.33
N VAL A 134 11.12 0.60 -21.10
CA VAL A 134 10.44 1.89 -21.30
C VAL A 134 9.59 2.30 -20.08
N THR A 135 9.20 1.35 -19.24
CA THR A 135 8.32 1.61 -18.08
C THR A 135 9.05 1.64 -16.75
N SER A 136 10.31 1.27 -16.73
CA SER A 136 11.19 1.35 -15.55
C SER A 136 12.10 2.56 -15.64
#